data_8ed55ddb4e98f6cf6a408e7f63e6e7df
#
_entry.id   8ed55ddb4e98f6cf6a408e7f63e6e7df
#
_cell.length_a   1.000
_cell.length_b   1.000
_cell.length_c   1.000
_cell.angle_alpha   90.00
_cell.angle_beta   90.00
_cell.angle_gamma   90.00
#
_symmetry.space_group_name_H-M   'P 1'
#
loop_
_entity.id
_entity.type
_entity.pdbx_description
1 polymer ?
#
loop_
_entity_poly.entity_id
_entity_poly.type
_entity_poly.pdbx_seq_one_letter_code
_entity_poly.pdbx_strand_id
1 'polypeptide(L)'
;MLLILAQWLQDDFGFFRVFNYITFRAVMATVTALLIGLAAGPWVIRKLTDLKMGQAVRTDGPQTHLVKSGTPTMGGVLILIGIFVSCMLWADLSNRFIWIVMIVTFGFGAVGWVDDYRKVVRKDPKGMASREKFFWQTLIGLFAAIYLAFSVSEVNNLKVLQLFFEWVKSGFALDLPAKTNLLLPFIKEVSYPLGMMGFIILSYLVIVGSSNAVNLTDGLDGLVIMPVILVGAALGAFAYVMGNAIYAKYLLFPYIPGAGELMIFCGAMGGAGLAFLWFNTHPAQVFMGDVGALALGGALGTIAVIVRQEIVLFVMGGIFVAETVSVMMQVFWFKLTKKHFGEGRRIFRMAPLHHHFELGGWKETQVVVRFWIITILLVLIGLSSLKLR
;
A
#
# COMPACT_ATOMS: atom_id res chain seq x y z
N MET A 1 -14.79 10.22 13.99
CA MET A 1 -16.12 10.68 14.45
C MET A 1 -16.47 10.11 15.82
N LEU A 2 -16.44 8.81 16.03
CA LEU A 2 -16.76 8.19 17.33
C LEU A 2 -15.82 8.62 18.46
N LEU A 3 -14.53 8.89 18.16
CA LEU A 3 -13.61 9.44 19.15
C LEU A 3 -14.07 10.81 19.70
N ILE A 4 -14.50 11.71 18.82
CA ILE A 4 -15.01 13.05 19.21
C ILE A 4 -16.25 12.91 20.08
N LEU A 5 -17.19 12.05 19.68
CA LEU A 5 -18.41 11.75 20.45
C LEU A 5 -18.06 11.16 21.81
N ALA A 6 -17.12 10.21 21.85
CA ALA A 6 -16.69 9.57 23.10
C ALA A 6 -15.99 10.55 24.03
N GLN A 7 -15.16 11.44 23.52
CA GLN A 7 -14.52 12.50 24.30
C GLN A 7 -15.55 13.47 24.92
N TRP A 8 -16.65 13.72 24.23
CA TRP A 8 -17.72 14.56 24.76
C TRP A 8 -18.54 13.85 25.84
N LEU A 9 -18.73 12.51 25.71
CA LEU A 9 -19.55 11.73 26.65
C LEU A 9 -18.77 11.09 27.80
N GLN A 10 -17.44 11.09 27.79
CA GLN A 10 -16.61 10.35 28.74
C GLN A 10 -16.67 10.88 30.17
N ASP A 11 -17.07 12.14 30.36
CA ASP A 11 -17.20 12.75 31.70
C ASP A 11 -18.48 12.30 32.37
N ASP A 12 -19.56 12.07 31.59
CA ASP A 12 -20.84 11.56 32.08
C ASP A 12 -20.85 10.03 32.20
N PHE A 13 -20.20 9.35 31.26
CA PHE A 13 -20.17 7.88 31.16
C PHE A 13 -18.73 7.36 31.03
N GLY A 14 -18.15 6.88 32.12
CA GLY A 14 -16.76 6.40 32.17
C GLY A 14 -16.40 5.31 31.16
N PHE A 15 -17.37 4.56 30.63
CA PHE A 15 -17.18 3.55 29.58
C PHE A 15 -16.56 4.16 28.32
N PHE A 16 -16.91 5.38 27.94
CA PHE A 16 -16.38 6.01 26.72
C PHE A 16 -14.88 6.31 26.75
N ARG A 17 -14.24 6.23 27.93
CA ARG A 17 -12.77 6.36 28.05
C ARG A 17 -11.99 5.30 27.26
N VAL A 18 -12.61 4.14 26.97
CA VAL A 18 -11.99 3.07 26.17
C VAL A 18 -11.65 3.53 24.75
N PHE A 19 -12.39 4.50 24.18
CA PHE A 19 -12.16 5.05 22.86
C PHE A 19 -10.86 5.87 22.75
N ASN A 20 -10.28 6.27 23.86
CA ASN A 20 -8.97 6.96 23.86
C ASN A 20 -7.81 6.00 23.57
N TYR A 21 -7.99 4.69 23.72
CA TYR A 21 -6.95 3.71 23.42
C TYR A 21 -6.87 3.40 21.93
N ILE A 22 -5.70 3.67 21.34
CA ILE A 22 -5.43 3.40 19.91
C ILE A 22 -5.64 1.93 19.57
N THR A 23 -5.21 1.02 20.44
CA THR A 23 -5.35 -0.43 20.25
C THR A 23 -6.81 -0.86 20.16
N PHE A 24 -7.67 -0.34 21.04
CA PHE A 24 -9.11 -0.61 20.97
C PHE A 24 -9.69 -0.11 19.64
N ARG A 25 -9.39 1.13 19.25
CA ARG A 25 -9.90 1.71 18.00
C ARG A 25 -9.37 0.96 16.77
N ALA A 26 -8.12 0.48 16.79
CA ALA A 26 -7.56 -0.31 15.70
C ALA A 26 -8.28 -1.66 15.53
N VAL A 27 -8.54 -2.38 16.63
CA VAL A 27 -9.34 -3.62 16.61
C VAL A 27 -10.75 -3.35 16.08
N MET A 28 -11.41 -2.32 16.57
CA MET A 28 -12.75 -1.96 16.13
C MET A 28 -12.80 -1.50 14.68
N ALA A 29 -11.77 -0.80 14.19
CA ALA A 29 -11.65 -0.44 12.79
C ALA A 29 -11.49 -1.69 11.89
N THR A 30 -10.70 -2.68 12.35
CA THR A 30 -10.55 -3.97 11.65
C THR A 30 -11.87 -4.70 11.55
N VAL A 31 -12.57 -4.84 12.67
CA VAL A 31 -13.87 -5.53 12.72
C VAL A 31 -14.91 -4.80 11.87
N THR A 32 -14.97 -3.47 11.97
CA THR A 32 -15.91 -2.64 11.19
C THR A 32 -15.66 -2.80 9.68
N ALA A 33 -14.39 -2.71 9.24
CA ALA A 33 -14.03 -2.86 7.83
C ALA A 33 -14.37 -4.28 7.32
N LEU A 34 -14.09 -5.31 8.13
CA LEU A 34 -14.41 -6.69 7.81
C LEU A 34 -15.91 -6.89 7.63
N LEU A 35 -16.71 -6.43 8.60
CA LEU A 35 -18.17 -6.57 8.55
C LEU A 35 -18.81 -5.81 7.38
N ILE A 36 -18.35 -4.57 7.14
CA ILE A 36 -18.79 -3.79 5.96
C ILE A 36 -18.47 -4.53 4.68
N GLY A 37 -17.25 -5.03 4.54
CA GLY A 37 -16.81 -5.74 3.33
C GLY A 37 -17.62 -7.03 3.11
N LEU A 38 -17.85 -7.83 4.14
CA LEU A 38 -18.66 -9.05 4.04
C LEU A 38 -20.14 -8.75 3.73
N ALA A 39 -20.72 -7.72 4.34
CA ALA A 39 -22.12 -7.34 4.12
C ALA A 39 -22.33 -6.70 2.73
N ALA A 40 -21.43 -5.80 2.31
CA ALA A 40 -21.53 -5.10 1.03
C ALA A 40 -21.03 -5.95 -0.16
N GLY A 41 -20.15 -6.92 0.08
CA GLY A 41 -19.49 -7.72 -0.95
C GLY A 41 -20.45 -8.33 -1.96
N PRO A 42 -21.49 -9.11 -1.56
CA PRO A 42 -22.43 -9.72 -2.50
C PRO A 42 -23.18 -8.70 -3.36
N TRP A 43 -23.49 -7.53 -2.81
CA TRP A 43 -24.13 -6.45 -3.56
C TRP A 43 -23.16 -5.81 -4.57
N VAL A 44 -21.93 -5.51 -4.15
CA VAL A 44 -20.89 -4.93 -5.02
C VAL A 44 -20.59 -5.89 -6.19
N ILE A 45 -20.36 -7.17 -5.89
CA ILE A 45 -20.06 -8.19 -6.91
C ILE A 45 -21.20 -8.27 -7.94
N ARG A 46 -22.46 -8.37 -7.49
CA ARG A 46 -23.62 -8.37 -8.40
C ARG A 46 -23.62 -7.11 -9.27
N LYS A 47 -23.43 -5.94 -8.69
CA LYS A 47 -23.42 -4.66 -9.42
C LYS A 47 -22.33 -4.61 -10.48
N LEU A 48 -21.12 -5.09 -10.16
CA LEU A 48 -20.01 -5.17 -11.10
C LEU A 48 -20.31 -6.17 -12.23
N THR A 49 -20.94 -7.30 -11.92
CA THR A 49 -21.37 -8.30 -12.91
C THR A 49 -22.44 -7.74 -13.85
N ASP A 50 -23.46 -7.05 -13.31
CA ASP A 50 -24.53 -6.43 -14.08
C ASP A 50 -24.00 -5.35 -15.05
N LEU A 51 -22.98 -4.62 -14.63
CA LEU A 51 -22.28 -3.63 -15.43
C LEU A 51 -21.35 -4.29 -16.48
N LYS A 52 -21.32 -5.62 -16.56
CA LYS A 52 -20.45 -6.41 -17.46
C LYS A 52 -18.96 -6.05 -17.28
N MET A 53 -18.55 -5.78 -16.07
CA MET A 53 -17.15 -5.44 -15.73
C MET A 53 -16.28 -6.70 -15.66
N GLY A 54 -16.46 -7.65 -16.57
CA GLY A 54 -15.62 -8.84 -16.71
C GLY A 54 -14.29 -8.51 -17.38
N GLN A 55 -13.21 -9.01 -16.82
CA GLN A 55 -11.88 -8.83 -17.39
C GLN A 55 -11.76 -9.64 -18.69
N ALA A 56 -11.27 -9.02 -19.76
CA ALA A 56 -10.84 -9.75 -20.96
C ALA A 56 -9.57 -10.53 -20.61
N VAL A 57 -9.66 -11.86 -20.65
CA VAL A 57 -8.51 -12.72 -20.38
C VAL A 57 -7.54 -12.64 -21.58
N ARG A 58 -6.26 -12.41 -21.30
CA ARG A 58 -5.21 -12.39 -22.32
C ARG A 58 -5.04 -13.80 -22.90
N THR A 59 -4.93 -13.90 -24.22
CA THR A 59 -4.77 -15.17 -24.95
C THR A 59 -3.35 -15.72 -24.88
N ASP A 60 -2.37 -14.91 -24.48
CA ASP A 60 -0.94 -15.22 -24.38
C ASP A 60 -0.50 -15.67 -22.97
N GLY A 61 -1.44 -15.83 -22.01
CA GLY A 61 -1.23 -16.35 -20.67
C GLY A 61 -1.45 -17.86 -20.53
N PRO A 62 -1.31 -18.41 -19.31
CA PRO A 62 -1.65 -19.80 -19.02
C PRO A 62 -3.09 -20.12 -19.43
N GLN A 63 -3.33 -21.27 -20.10
CA GLN A 63 -4.66 -21.67 -20.57
C GLN A 63 -5.69 -21.84 -19.43
N THR A 64 -5.23 -22.11 -18.23
CA THR A 64 -6.04 -22.19 -17.00
C THR A 64 -6.79 -20.88 -16.69
N HIS A 65 -6.28 -19.74 -17.16
CA HIS A 65 -6.93 -18.45 -16.95
C HIS A 65 -8.13 -18.20 -17.86
N LEU A 66 -8.29 -18.96 -18.96
CA LEU A 66 -9.45 -18.83 -19.85
C LEU A 66 -10.78 -19.17 -19.17
N VAL A 67 -10.75 -20.06 -18.17
CA VAL A 67 -11.93 -20.42 -17.36
C VAL A 67 -12.43 -19.25 -16.51
N LYS A 68 -11.55 -18.28 -16.20
CA LYS A 68 -11.86 -17.09 -15.39
C LYS A 68 -12.55 -15.96 -16.19
N SER A 69 -12.82 -16.20 -17.48
CA SER A 69 -13.51 -15.24 -18.34
C SER A 69 -14.91 -14.94 -17.77
N GLY A 70 -15.21 -13.66 -17.55
CA GLY A 70 -16.48 -13.23 -16.98
C GLY A 70 -16.45 -12.90 -15.49
N THR A 71 -15.40 -13.26 -14.74
CA THR A 71 -15.24 -12.80 -13.36
C THR A 71 -15.10 -11.28 -13.33
N PRO A 72 -15.92 -10.55 -12.54
CA PRO A 72 -15.86 -9.09 -12.49
C PRO A 72 -14.54 -8.61 -11.89
N THR A 73 -14.01 -7.52 -12.40
CA THR A 73 -12.87 -6.77 -11.87
C THR A 73 -13.33 -5.52 -11.11
N MET A 74 -12.40 -4.73 -10.59
CA MET A 74 -12.63 -3.52 -9.78
C MET A 74 -13.15 -3.82 -8.35
N GLY A 75 -12.95 -5.03 -7.85
CA GLY A 75 -13.30 -5.39 -6.46
C GLY A 75 -12.56 -4.57 -5.40
N GLY A 76 -11.46 -3.90 -5.79
CA GLY A 76 -10.75 -2.94 -4.93
C GLY A 76 -11.62 -1.81 -4.40
N VAL A 77 -12.74 -1.47 -5.07
CA VAL A 77 -13.73 -0.52 -4.56
C VAL A 77 -14.30 -0.97 -3.22
N LEU A 78 -14.55 -2.27 -3.04
CA LEU A 78 -15.03 -2.83 -1.77
C LEU A 78 -14.03 -2.57 -0.64
N ILE A 79 -12.73 -2.76 -0.92
CA ILE A 79 -11.65 -2.50 0.04
C ILE A 79 -11.63 -1.02 0.41
N LEU A 80 -11.68 -0.12 -0.58
CA LEU A 80 -11.64 1.32 -0.35
C LEU A 80 -12.84 1.81 0.48
N ILE A 81 -14.04 1.31 0.23
CA ILE A 81 -15.22 1.62 1.03
C ILE A 81 -15.02 1.18 2.49
N GLY A 82 -14.53 -0.04 2.71
CA GLY A 82 -14.25 -0.56 4.06
C GLY A 82 -13.23 0.30 4.81
N ILE A 83 -12.12 0.66 4.16
CA ILE A 83 -11.10 1.55 4.73
C ILE A 83 -11.68 2.93 5.05
N PHE A 84 -12.39 3.54 4.09
CA PHE A 84 -12.95 4.88 4.26
C PHE A 84 -13.89 4.96 5.45
N VAL A 85 -14.91 4.11 5.47
CA VAL A 85 -15.92 4.16 6.54
C VAL A 85 -15.30 3.87 7.91
N SER A 86 -14.42 2.87 7.99
CA SER A 86 -13.76 2.53 9.25
C SER A 86 -12.84 3.64 9.75
N CYS A 87 -12.05 4.28 8.87
CA CYS A 87 -11.22 5.41 9.26
C CYS A 87 -12.05 6.61 9.69
N MET A 88 -13.15 6.95 8.98
CA MET A 88 -14.06 8.02 9.37
C MET A 88 -14.67 7.81 10.75
N LEU A 89 -14.98 6.57 11.10
CA LEU A 89 -15.57 6.23 12.40
C LEU A 89 -14.53 6.23 13.53
N TRP A 90 -13.39 5.57 13.34
CA TRP A 90 -12.47 5.20 14.41
C TRP A 90 -11.20 6.03 14.51
N ALA A 91 -10.71 6.62 13.40
CA ALA A 91 -9.49 7.40 13.43
C ALA A 91 -9.71 8.79 14.04
N ASP A 92 -8.64 9.36 14.55
CA ASP A 92 -8.58 10.77 14.91
C ASP A 92 -8.48 11.62 13.63
N LEU A 93 -9.59 12.26 13.28
CA LEU A 93 -9.68 13.07 12.06
C LEU A 93 -8.93 14.40 12.15
N SER A 94 -8.40 14.77 13.32
CA SER A 94 -7.49 15.89 13.46
C SER A 94 -6.05 15.53 13.05
N ASN A 95 -5.76 14.23 12.94
CA ASN A 95 -4.43 13.73 12.62
C ASN A 95 -4.11 13.84 11.12
N ARG A 96 -3.09 14.62 10.77
CA ARG A 96 -2.63 14.85 9.41
C ARG A 96 -2.15 13.58 8.68
N PHE A 97 -1.57 12.61 9.40
CA PHE A 97 -1.06 11.38 8.79
C PHE A 97 -2.18 10.49 8.30
N ILE A 98 -3.33 10.48 8.96
CA ILE A 98 -4.53 9.80 8.45
C ILE A 98 -4.96 10.39 7.11
N TRP A 99 -5.02 11.72 7.01
CA TRP A 99 -5.44 12.36 5.78
C TRP A 99 -4.46 12.15 4.63
N ILE A 100 -3.16 12.27 4.86
CA ILE A 100 -2.20 12.09 3.76
C ILE A 100 -2.21 10.65 3.24
N VAL A 101 -2.28 9.64 4.13
CA VAL A 101 -2.41 8.23 3.69
C VAL A 101 -3.72 8.02 2.94
N MET A 102 -4.84 8.58 3.40
CA MET A 102 -6.12 8.49 2.71
C MET A 102 -6.07 9.16 1.34
N ILE A 103 -5.53 10.38 1.23
CA ILE A 103 -5.40 11.10 -0.04
C ILE A 103 -4.60 10.28 -1.04
N VAL A 104 -3.46 9.71 -0.63
CA VAL A 104 -2.66 8.84 -1.50
C VAL A 104 -3.45 7.60 -1.89
N THR A 105 -4.04 6.89 -0.92
CA THR A 105 -4.80 5.66 -1.17
C THR A 105 -5.93 5.88 -2.17
N PHE A 106 -6.76 6.90 -1.94
CA PHE A 106 -7.89 7.19 -2.82
C PHE A 106 -7.44 7.83 -4.15
N GLY A 107 -6.38 8.62 -4.14
CA GLY A 107 -5.80 9.18 -5.36
C GLY A 107 -5.27 8.11 -6.30
N PHE A 108 -4.48 7.16 -5.78
CA PHE A 108 -4.01 6.01 -6.57
C PHE A 108 -5.16 5.08 -6.96
N GLY A 109 -6.15 4.89 -6.06
CA GLY A 109 -7.38 4.17 -6.36
C GLY A 109 -8.16 4.80 -7.50
N ALA A 110 -8.26 6.14 -7.56
CA ALA A 110 -8.90 6.86 -8.65
C ALA A 110 -8.16 6.67 -9.99
N VAL A 111 -6.82 6.70 -9.98
CA VAL A 111 -6.01 6.38 -11.17
C VAL A 111 -6.31 4.96 -11.66
N GLY A 112 -6.33 3.99 -10.74
CA GLY A 112 -6.67 2.60 -11.05
C GLY A 112 -8.10 2.46 -11.58
N TRP A 113 -9.05 3.16 -10.96
CA TRP A 113 -10.46 3.16 -11.39
C TRP A 113 -10.62 3.67 -12.83
N VAL A 114 -9.94 4.76 -13.20
CA VAL A 114 -9.98 5.28 -14.57
C VAL A 114 -9.38 4.29 -15.56
N ASP A 115 -8.29 3.61 -15.19
CA ASP A 115 -7.65 2.59 -16.03
C ASP A 115 -8.59 1.39 -16.27
N ASP A 116 -9.12 0.82 -15.20
CA ASP A 116 -10.05 -0.31 -15.26
C ASP A 116 -11.36 0.06 -15.97
N TYR A 117 -11.91 1.25 -15.73
CA TYR A 117 -13.11 1.76 -16.41
C TYR A 117 -12.92 1.83 -17.93
N ARG A 118 -11.76 2.34 -18.39
CA ARG A 118 -11.44 2.39 -19.83
C ARG A 118 -11.34 1.00 -20.43
N LYS A 119 -10.68 0.05 -19.73
CA LYS A 119 -10.52 -1.35 -20.20
C LYS A 119 -11.86 -2.06 -20.33
N VAL A 120 -12.74 -1.88 -19.37
CA VAL A 120 -13.94 -2.70 -19.23
C VAL A 120 -15.15 -2.02 -19.88
N VAL A 121 -15.46 -0.77 -19.54
CA VAL A 121 -16.67 -0.07 -20.01
C VAL A 121 -16.48 0.47 -21.41
N ARG A 122 -15.33 1.08 -21.71
CA ARG A 122 -15.01 1.58 -23.04
C ARG A 122 -14.48 0.50 -23.98
N LYS A 123 -14.25 -0.72 -23.46
CA LYS A 123 -13.70 -1.85 -24.22
C LYS A 123 -12.38 -1.52 -24.92
N ASP A 124 -11.59 -0.61 -24.33
CA ASP A 124 -10.24 -0.30 -24.80
C ASP A 124 -9.23 -1.21 -24.07
N PRO A 125 -8.70 -2.25 -24.71
CA PRO A 125 -7.80 -3.21 -24.06
C PRO A 125 -6.49 -2.58 -23.60
N LYS A 126 -6.15 -1.38 -24.07
CA LYS A 126 -4.95 -0.64 -23.63
C LYS A 126 -5.18 0.13 -22.33
N GLY A 127 -6.44 0.45 -22.00
CA GLY A 127 -6.78 1.22 -20.81
C GLY A 127 -6.20 2.63 -20.84
N MET A 128 -5.62 3.06 -19.69
CA MET A 128 -4.91 4.30 -19.59
C MET A 128 -3.50 4.17 -20.19
N ALA A 129 -3.08 5.14 -21.00
CA ALA A 129 -1.71 5.14 -21.53
C ALA A 129 -0.69 5.14 -20.37
N SER A 130 0.37 4.33 -20.47
CA SER A 130 1.36 4.20 -19.39
C SER A 130 1.96 5.54 -18.96
N ARG A 131 2.15 6.49 -19.90
CA ARG A 131 2.63 7.85 -19.59
C ARG A 131 1.61 8.65 -18.79
N GLU A 132 0.32 8.55 -19.12
CA GLU A 132 -0.78 9.21 -18.40
C GLU A 132 -0.91 8.66 -16.99
N LYS A 133 -0.89 7.32 -16.84
CA LYS A 133 -0.94 6.63 -15.56
C LYS A 133 0.24 7.06 -14.66
N PHE A 134 1.44 7.04 -15.21
CA PHE A 134 2.64 7.46 -14.49
C PHE A 134 2.63 8.94 -14.11
N PHE A 135 2.10 9.81 -14.97
CA PHE A 135 1.96 11.24 -14.68
C PHE A 135 1.10 11.51 -13.44
N TRP A 136 -0.09 10.90 -13.36
CA TRP A 136 -0.97 11.05 -12.19
C TRP A 136 -0.39 10.44 -10.93
N GLN A 137 0.22 9.28 -11.03
CA GLN A 137 0.93 8.66 -9.90
C GLN A 137 2.08 9.55 -9.41
N THR A 138 2.83 10.15 -10.34
CA THR A 138 3.92 11.08 -10.02
C THR A 138 3.39 12.31 -9.29
N LEU A 139 2.30 12.91 -9.79
CA LEU A 139 1.71 14.08 -9.17
C LEU A 139 1.28 13.82 -7.72
N ILE A 140 0.57 12.72 -7.48
CA ILE A 140 0.09 12.35 -6.15
C ILE A 140 1.26 11.96 -5.24
N GLY A 141 2.18 11.12 -5.74
CA GLY A 141 3.35 10.65 -4.97
C GLY A 141 4.31 11.78 -4.61
N LEU A 142 4.56 12.71 -5.54
CA LEU A 142 5.40 13.87 -5.30
C LEU A 142 4.76 14.86 -4.31
N PHE A 143 3.45 15.11 -4.44
CA PHE A 143 2.71 15.89 -3.46
C PHE A 143 2.86 15.30 -2.05
N ALA A 144 2.66 14.00 -1.90
CA ALA A 144 2.81 13.33 -0.61
C ALA A 144 4.25 13.41 -0.09
N ALA A 145 5.25 13.16 -0.95
CA ALA A 145 6.66 13.21 -0.58
C ALA A 145 7.10 14.61 -0.10
N ILE A 146 6.69 15.66 -0.84
CA ILE A 146 6.97 17.05 -0.45
C ILE A 146 6.26 17.39 0.86
N TYR A 147 4.97 17.11 1.00
CA TYR A 147 4.24 17.36 2.23
C TYR A 147 4.89 16.67 3.43
N LEU A 148 5.27 15.39 3.30
CA LEU A 148 5.90 14.63 4.36
C LEU A 148 7.28 15.18 4.74
N ALA A 149 8.07 15.65 3.78
CA ALA A 149 9.37 16.24 4.03
C ALA A 149 9.31 17.41 5.02
N PHE A 150 8.30 18.26 4.88
CA PHE A 150 8.09 19.41 5.79
C PHE A 150 7.31 19.04 7.07
N SER A 151 6.31 18.16 6.96
CA SER A 151 5.46 17.78 8.10
C SER A 151 6.16 16.92 9.14
N VAL A 152 7.26 16.24 8.81
CA VAL A 152 8.09 15.51 9.78
C VAL A 152 8.81 16.48 10.73
N SER A 153 9.17 17.67 10.25
CA SER A 153 9.91 18.67 11.03
C SER A 153 9.01 19.59 11.86
N GLU A 154 7.78 19.84 11.40
CA GLU A 154 6.86 20.77 12.05
C GLU A 154 5.46 20.16 12.20
N VAL A 155 4.87 20.31 13.38
CA VAL A 155 3.54 19.76 13.71
C VAL A 155 2.41 20.68 13.22
N ASN A 156 2.66 21.98 13.15
CA ASN A 156 1.65 22.96 12.74
C ASN A 156 1.59 23.09 11.23
N ASN A 157 0.43 22.78 10.62
CA ASN A 157 0.24 22.83 9.18
C ASN A 157 0.48 24.22 8.56
N LEU A 158 0.18 25.31 9.26
CA LEU A 158 0.46 26.66 8.75
C LEU A 158 1.97 26.92 8.65
N LYS A 159 2.73 26.47 9.65
CA LYS A 159 4.19 26.55 9.61
C LYS A 159 4.79 25.64 8.55
N VAL A 160 4.19 24.47 8.28
CA VAL A 160 4.61 23.60 7.18
C VAL A 160 4.52 24.33 5.84
N LEU A 161 3.43 25.05 5.58
CA LEU A 161 3.30 25.87 4.37
C LEU A 161 4.30 27.01 4.32
N GLN A 162 4.54 27.71 5.44
CA GLN A 162 5.55 28.76 5.52
C GLN A 162 6.94 28.23 5.20
N LEU A 163 7.35 27.11 5.83
CA LEU A 163 8.63 26.45 5.57
C LEU A 163 8.79 26.04 4.09
N PHE A 164 7.72 25.54 3.47
CA PHE A 164 7.73 25.24 2.03
C PHE A 164 8.01 26.47 1.18
N PHE A 165 7.33 27.60 1.45
CA PHE A 165 7.57 28.84 0.71
C PHE A 165 8.96 29.44 0.98
N GLU A 166 9.47 29.34 2.20
CA GLU A 166 10.84 29.76 2.55
C GLU A 166 11.88 28.89 1.80
N TRP A 167 11.66 27.60 1.72
CA TRP A 167 12.51 26.68 0.99
C TRP A 167 12.56 27.01 -0.51
N VAL A 168 11.41 27.27 -1.13
CA VAL A 168 11.35 27.71 -2.53
C VAL A 168 12.04 29.07 -2.72
N LYS A 169 11.81 30.07 -1.82
CA LYS A 169 12.44 31.38 -1.88
C LYS A 169 13.95 31.36 -1.70
N SER A 170 14.46 30.41 -0.90
CA SER A 170 15.91 30.21 -0.69
C SER A 170 16.62 29.54 -1.85
N GLY A 171 15.90 29.24 -2.96
CA GLY A 171 16.47 28.47 -4.06
C GLY A 171 16.73 27.01 -3.70
N PHE A 172 15.91 26.44 -2.84
CA PHE A 172 16.00 25.05 -2.34
C PHE A 172 17.21 24.79 -1.41
N ALA A 173 17.81 25.85 -0.86
CA ALA A 173 18.99 25.77 -0.01
C ALA A 173 18.69 25.69 1.49
N LEU A 174 17.42 25.78 1.91
CA LEU A 174 17.03 25.72 3.32
C LEU A 174 17.29 24.31 3.88
N ASP A 175 18.21 24.21 4.81
CA ASP A 175 18.50 22.96 5.50
C ASP A 175 17.58 22.84 6.72
N LEU A 176 16.63 21.88 6.67
CA LEU A 176 15.76 21.58 7.80
C LEU A 176 16.42 20.55 8.72
N PRO A 177 16.15 20.66 10.07
CA PRO A 177 16.82 19.78 11.04
C PRO A 177 16.64 18.29 10.71
N ALA A 178 17.65 17.51 11.05
CA ALA A 178 18.00 16.11 10.75
C ALA A 178 16.92 14.99 10.89
N LYS A 179 15.64 15.29 10.72
CA LYS A 179 14.57 14.28 10.73
C LYS A 179 14.36 13.57 9.39
N THR A 180 15.17 13.90 8.38
CA THR A 180 15.12 13.33 7.01
C THR A 180 16.12 12.19 6.79
N ASN A 181 16.77 11.69 7.86
CA ASN A 181 17.75 10.62 7.73
C ASN A 181 17.11 9.27 7.39
N LEU A 182 17.72 8.51 6.50
CA LEU A 182 17.37 7.12 6.23
C LEU A 182 17.83 6.24 7.39
N LEU A 183 16.91 5.48 7.97
CA LEU A 183 17.21 4.55 9.06
C LEU A 183 17.63 3.20 8.48
N LEU A 184 18.79 2.68 8.91
CA LEU A 184 19.23 1.34 8.54
C LEU A 184 18.68 0.33 9.56
N PRO A 185 17.90 -0.70 9.13
CA PRO A 185 17.48 -1.76 10.02
C PRO A 185 18.67 -2.57 10.50
N PHE A 186 18.58 -3.20 11.67
CA PHE A 186 19.59 -4.07 12.29
C PHE A 186 20.91 -3.41 12.72
N ILE A 187 21.16 -2.15 12.37
CA ILE A 187 22.40 -1.44 12.73
C ILE A 187 22.05 -0.25 13.61
N LYS A 188 22.49 -0.32 14.89
CA LYS A 188 22.27 0.76 15.85
C LYS A 188 22.99 2.03 15.42
N GLU A 189 22.35 3.16 15.69
CA GLU A 189 22.92 4.52 15.58
C GLU A 189 23.37 4.91 14.15
N VAL A 190 23.22 4.02 13.16
CA VAL A 190 23.56 4.36 11.79
C VAL A 190 22.33 4.89 11.07
N SER A 191 22.39 6.17 10.75
CA SER A 191 21.41 6.82 9.88
C SER A 191 22.16 7.57 8.78
N TYR A 192 21.66 7.46 7.55
CA TYR A 192 22.26 8.16 6.42
C TYR A 192 21.54 9.48 6.18
N PRO A 193 22.24 10.63 6.23
CA PRO A 193 21.62 11.92 5.99
C PRO A 193 21.28 12.08 4.52
N LEU A 194 20.00 12.05 4.18
CA LEU A 194 19.52 12.22 2.80
C LEU A 194 19.42 13.69 2.39
N GLY A 195 19.33 14.59 3.35
CA GLY A 195 18.89 15.96 3.12
C GLY A 195 17.43 16.01 2.63
N MET A 196 16.93 17.22 2.41
CA MET A 196 15.54 17.44 2.00
C MET A 196 15.24 16.83 0.62
N MET A 197 16.08 17.10 -0.37
CA MET A 197 15.87 16.60 -1.73
C MET A 197 15.99 15.08 -1.82
N GLY A 198 17.00 14.51 -1.16
CA GLY A 198 17.18 13.06 -1.11
C GLY A 198 15.99 12.36 -0.46
N PHE A 199 15.44 12.95 0.61
CA PHE A 199 14.23 12.43 1.25
C PHE A 199 13.01 12.49 0.33
N ILE A 200 12.78 13.62 -0.36
CA ILE A 200 11.66 13.76 -1.30
C ILE A 200 11.77 12.72 -2.43
N ILE A 201 12.96 12.56 -3.01
CA ILE A 201 13.20 11.59 -4.09
C ILE A 201 12.96 10.16 -3.60
N LEU A 202 13.53 9.79 -2.45
CA LEU A 202 13.35 8.46 -1.88
C LEU A 202 11.86 8.19 -1.54
N SER A 203 11.19 9.12 -0.88
CA SER A 203 9.77 9.01 -0.52
C SER A 203 8.89 8.83 -1.76
N TYR A 204 9.13 9.63 -2.80
CA TYR A 204 8.46 9.49 -4.09
C TYR A 204 8.66 8.09 -4.69
N LEU A 205 9.92 7.62 -4.75
CA LEU A 205 10.24 6.29 -5.29
C LEU A 205 9.59 5.17 -4.48
N VAL A 206 9.56 5.29 -3.15
CA VAL A 206 8.93 4.31 -2.27
C VAL A 206 7.41 4.27 -2.49
N ILE A 207 6.74 5.43 -2.52
CA ILE A 207 5.29 5.51 -2.69
C ILE A 207 4.86 4.99 -4.06
N VAL A 208 5.44 5.52 -5.15
CA VAL A 208 5.07 5.14 -6.51
C VAL A 208 5.58 3.73 -6.84
N GLY A 209 6.77 3.37 -6.36
CA GLY A 209 7.35 2.04 -6.54
C GLY A 209 6.52 0.96 -5.88
N SER A 210 6.12 1.14 -4.62
CA SER A 210 5.26 0.19 -3.89
C SER A 210 3.89 0.05 -4.57
N SER A 211 3.29 1.14 -5.03
CA SER A 211 2.02 1.11 -5.74
C SER A 211 2.09 0.22 -6.99
N ASN A 212 3.10 0.42 -7.83
CA ASN A 212 3.26 -0.38 -9.04
C ASN A 212 3.72 -1.82 -8.74
N ALA A 213 4.51 -2.05 -7.69
CA ALA A 213 4.97 -3.38 -7.29
C ALA A 213 3.81 -4.27 -6.82
N VAL A 214 2.91 -3.72 -6.00
CA VAL A 214 1.68 -4.41 -5.59
C VAL A 214 0.79 -4.70 -6.79
N ASN A 215 0.64 -3.74 -7.72
CA ASN A 215 -0.14 -3.92 -8.94
C ASN A 215 0.43 -5.02 -9.87
N LEU A 216 1.75 -5.11 -10.02
CA LEU A 216 2.38 -6.19 -10.79
C LEU A 216 2.25 -7.56 -10.13
N THR A 217 2.06 -7.62 -8.82
CA THR A 217 1.87 -8.87 -8.07
C THR A 217 0.43 -9.38 -8.13
N ASP A 218 -0.54 -8.54 -8.48
CA ASP A 218 -1.98 -8.90 -8.57
C ASP A 218 -2.29 -9.69 -9.84
N GLY A 219 -1.74 -10.90 -9.94
CA GLY A 219 -1.88 -11.76 -11.13
C GLY A 219 -2.62 -13.07 -10.89
N LEU A 220 -2.78 -13.51 -9.62
CA LEU A 220 -3.45 -14.76 -9.26
C LEU A 220 -4.47 -14.53 -8.13
N ASP A 221 -5.50 -15.41 -8.09
CA ASP A 221 -6.58 -15.34 -7.10
C ASP A 221 -6.04 -15.38 -5.67
N GLY A 222 -6.28 -14.31 -4.90
CA GLY A 222 -5.84 -14.20 -3.51
C GLY A 222 -4.35 -13.89 -3.30
N LEU A 223 -3.53 -13.83 -4.36
CA LEU A 223 -2.08 -13.72 -4.22
C LEU A 223 -1.66 -12.46 -3.47
N VAL A 224 -2.10 -11.30 -3.91
CA VAL A 224 -1.57 -9.99 -3.46
C VAL A 224 -2.13 -9.53 -2.13
N ILE A 225 -3.39 -9.87 -1.83
CA ILE A 225 -4.09 -9.25 -0.70
C ILE A 225 -3.52 -9.69 0.66
N MET A 226 -3.15 -10.95 0.82
CA MET A 226 -2.58 -11.44 2.08
C MET A 226 -1.20 -10.84 2.37
N PRO A 227 -0.23 -10.79 1.44
CA PRO A 227 0.99 -10.01 1.60
C PRO A 227 0.76 -8.55 1.99
N VAL A 228 -0.22 -7.86 1.39
CA VAL A 228 -0.58 -6.48 1.76
C VAL A 228 -1.05 -6.39 3.21
N ILE A 229 -1.92 -7.31 3.66
CA ILE A 229 -2.40 -7.36 5.04
C ILE A 229 -1.25 -7.56 6.02
N LEU A 230 -0.37 -8.53 5.74
CA LEU A 230 0.76 -8.87 6.60
C LEU A 230 1.76 -7.72 6.73
N VAL A 231 2.16 -7.12 5.61
CA VAL A 231 3.07 -5.98 5.59
C VAL A 231 2.42 -4.77 6.25
N GLY A 232 1.14 -4.51 5.96
CA GLY A 232 0.37 -3.43 6.57
C GLY A 232 0.24 -3.57 8.10
N ALA A 233 -0.02 -4.78 8.59
CA ALA A 233 -0.08 -5.06 10.02
C ALA A 233 1.27 -4.79 10.70
N ALA A 234 2.38 -5.21 10.07
CA ALA A 234 3.73 -4.94 10.58
C ALA A 234 4.04 -3.44 10.59
N LEU A 235 3.72 -2.71 9.53
CA LEU A 235 3.89 -1.25 9.50
C LEU A 235 3.00 -0.56 10.56
N GLY A 236 1.81 -1.08 10.82
CA GLY A 236 0.95 -0.64 11.93
C GLY A 236 1.61 -0.80 13.30
N ALA A 237 2.31 -1.92 13.52
CA ALA A 237 3.10 -2.13 14.73
C ALA A 237 4.25 -1.12 14.86
N PHE A 238 5.00 -0.86 13.77
CA PHE A 238 6.01 0.20 13.76
C PHE A 238 5.39 1.58 14.05
N ALA A 239 4.25 1.88 13.44
CA ALA A 239 3.54 3.13 13.66
C ALA A 239 3.14 3.32 15.14
N TYR A 240 2.63 2.26 15.77
CA TYR A 240 2.30 2.27 17.20
C TYR A 240 3.52 2.52 18.08
N VAL A 241 4.63 1.82 17.82
CA VAL A 241 5.87 1.96 18.56
C VAL A 241 6.43 3.38 18.42
N MET A 242 6.56 3.87 17.19
CA MET A 242 7.16 5.18 16.91
C MET A 242 6.25 6.35 17.27
N GLY A 243 4.93 6.11 17.35
CA GLY A 243 3.95 7.07 17.84
C GLY A 243 3.89 7.18 19.37
N ASN A 244 4.58 6.31 20.12
CA ASN A 244 4.63 6.30 21.58
C ASN A 244 6.02 6.69 22.07
N ALA A 245 6.12 7.78 22.85
CA ALA A 245 7.40 8.31 23.33
C ALA A 245 8.20 7.30 24.18
N ILE A 246 7.51 6.48 24.99
CA ILE A 246 8.15 5.48 25.86
C ILE A 246 8.72 4.34 25.03
N TYR A 247 7.92 3.76 24.13
CA TYR A 247 8.36 2.64 23.28
C TYR A 247 9.42 3.08 22.28
N ALA A 248 9.26 4.24 21.64
CA ALA A 248 10.25 4.78 20.73
C ALA A 248 11.62 4.97 21.43
N LYS A 249 11.62 5.56 22.61
CA LYS A 249 12.85 5.72 23.41
C LYS A 249 13.46 4.37 23.82
N TYR A 250 12.65 3.43 24.29
CA TYR A 250 13.12 2.11 24.72
C TYR A 250 13.72 1.29 23.57
N LEU A 251 13.13 1.39 22.38
CA LEU A 251 13.57 0.65 21.20
C LEU A 251 14.53 1.44 20.30
N LEU A 252 14.96 2.64 20.74
CA LEU A 252 15.90 3.52 20.03
C LEU A 252 15.40 3.97 18.65
N PHE A 253 14.08 4.13 18.49
CA PHE A 253 13.48 4.73 17.31
C PHE A 253 13.22 6.22 17.48
N PRO A 254 13.17 6.99 16.38
CA PRO A 254 12.71 8.38 16.46
C PRO A 254 11.25 8.42 16.87
N TYR A 255 10.93 9.26 17.84
CA TYR A 255 9.55 9.52 18.22
C TYR A 255 8.87 10.40 17.16
N ILE A 256 7.77 9.92 16.59
CA ILE A 256 6.97 10.62 15.57
C ILE A 256 5.57 10.86 16.15
N PRO A 257 5.29 12.05 16.70
CA PRO A 257 3.99 12.36 17.28
C PRO A 257 2.86 12.17 16.30
N GLY A 258 1.83 11.42 16.70
CA GLY A 258 0.66 11.15 15.89
C GLY A 258 0.79 9.94 14.92
N ALA A 259 1.99 9.38 14.73
CA ALA A 259 2.16 8.20 13.86
C ALA A 259 1.35 6.98 14.36
N GLY A 260 1.12 6.86 15.67
CA GLY A 260 0.35 5.76 16.26
C GLY A 260 -1.06 5.60 15.69
N GLU A 261 -1.68 6.68 15.24
CA GLU A 261 -3.02 6.65 14.60
C GLU A 261 -3.03 5.81 13.30
N LEU A 262 -1.90 5.68 12.62
CA LEU A 262 -1.79 4.84 11.43
C LEU A 262 -2.09 3.36 11.71
N MET A 263 -1.94 2.90 12.97
CA MET A 263 -2.36 1.56 13.36
C MET A 263 -3.86 1.32 13.08
N ILE A 264 -4.69 2.37 13.22
CA ILE A 264 -6.14 2.29 12.94
C ILE A 264 -6.37 2.14 11.43
N PHE A 265 -5.64 2.91 10.61
CA PHE A 265 -5.70 2.76 9.16
C PHE A 265 -5.23 1.36 8.71
N CYS A 266 -4.12 0.87 9.27
CA CYS A 266 -3.61 -0.48 8.99
C CYS A 266 -4.61 -1.55 9.42
N GLY A 267 -5.29 -1.38 10.56
CA GLY A 267 -6.38 -2.25 11.02
C GLY A 267 -7.56 -2.25 10.03
N ALA A 268 -8.01 -1.07 9.61
CA ALA A 268 -9.08 -0.93 8.61
C ALA A 268 -8.70 -1.59 7.28
N MET A 269 -7.45 -1.39 6.81
CA MET A 269 -6.91 -2.04 5.61
C MET A 269 -6.87 -3.57 5.77
N GLY A 270 -6.44 -4.07 6.93
CA GLY A 270 -6.44 -5.49 7.24
C GLY A 270 -7.85 -6.10 7.22
N GLY A 271 -8.81 -5.47 7.89
CA GLY A 271 -10.20 -5.92 7.91
C GLY A 271 -10.87 -5.90 6.54
N ALA A 272 -10.70 -4.81 5.79
CA ALA A 272 -11.21 -4.70 4.42
C ALA A 272 -10.56 -5.72 3.48
N GLY A 273 -9.23 -5.93 3.64
CA GLY A 273 -8.48 -6.93 2.89
C GLY A 273 -8.95 -8.36 3.16
N LEU A 274 -9.21 -8.72 4.43
CA LEU A 274 -9.73 -10.03 4.79
C LEU A 274 -11.16 -10.25 4.23
N ALA A 275 -12.01 -9.22 4.27
CA ALA A 275 -13.32 -9.30 3.65
C ALA A 275 -13.23 -9.49 2.13
N PHE A 276 -12.31 -8.78 1.48
CA PHE A 276 -12.07 -8.96 0.05
C PHE A 276 -11.53 -10.36 -0.25
N LEU A 277 -10.58 -10.87 0.54
CA LEU A 277 -10.01 -12.20 0.39
C LEU A 277 -11.10 -13.29 0.43
N TRP A 278 -12.12 -13.12 1.24
CA TRP A 278 -13.28 -14.05 1.30
C TRP A 278 -13.89 -14.30 -0.09
N PHE A 279 -13.95 -13.29 -0.93
CA PHE A 279 -14.51 -13.38 -2.28
C PHE A 279 -13.45 -13.58 -3.37
N ASN A 280 -12.18 -13.32 -3.06
CA ASN A 280 -11.07 -13.39 -4.02
C ASN A 280 -10.24 -14.68 -3.90
N THR A 281 -10.53 -15.57 -2.92
CA THR A 281 -9.89 -16.90 -2.86
C THR A 281 -10.25 -17.72 -4.08
N HIS A 282 -9.30 -18.57 -4.51
CA HIS A 282 -9.49 -19.43 -5.67
C HIS A 282 -10.65 -20.44 -5.51
N PRO A 283 -11.61 -20.58 -6.44
CA PRO A 283 -11.80 -19.73 -7.63
C PRO A 283 -12.43 -18.37 -7.27
N ALA A 284 -11.82 -17.29 -7.73
CA ALA A 284 -12.23 -15.94 -7.36
C ALA A 284 -13.61 -15.55 -7.90
N GLN A 285 -14.44 -14.95 -7.06
CA GLN A 285 -15.73 -14.36 -7.44
C GLN A 285 -15.57 -12.92 -7.95
N VAL A 286 -14.45 -12.25 -7.61
CA VAL A 286 -14.13 -10.88 -8.02
C VAL A 286 -12.62 -10.67 -8.01
N PHE A 287 -12.10 -9.95 -9.01
CA PHE A 287 -10.71 -9.52 -9.07
C PHE A 287 -10.54 -8.13 -8.46
N MET A 288 -9.36 -7.88 -7.87
CA MET A 288 -9.05 -6.61 -7.24
C MET A 288 -9.03 -5.46 -8.25
N GLY A 289 -8.36 -5.66 -9.36
CA GLY A 289 -8.12 -4.65 -10.38
C GLY A 289 -7.11 -3.58 -9.96
N ASP A 290 -6.79 -2.70 -10.90
CA ASP A 290 -5.86 -1.60 -10.68
C ASP A 290 -6.34 -0.64 -9.58
N VAL A 291 -7.66 -0.54 -9.37
CA VAL A 291 -8.27 0.26 -8.28
C VAL A 291 -7.71 -0.12 -6.92
N GLY A 292 -7.75 -1.41 -6.57
CA GLY A 292 -7.31 -1.88 -5.26
C GLY A 292 -5.80 -1.98 -5.17
N ALA A 293 -5.17 -2.56 -6.19
CA ALA A 293 -3.74 -2.86 -6.16
C ALA A 293 -2.89 -1.59 -6.07
N LEU A 294 -3.17 -0.57 -6.89
CA LEU A 294 -2.45 0.71 -6.82
C LEU A 294 -2.69 1.44 -5.50
N ALA A 295 -3.93 1.46 -5.02
CA ALA A 295 -4.30 2.11 -3.78
C ALA A 295 -3.57 1.53 -2.58
N LEU A 296 -3.61 0.20 -2.44
CA LEU A 296 -2.99 -0.50 -1.31
C LEU A 296 -1.46 -0.39 -1.33
N GLY A 297 -0.83 -0.52 -2.50
CA GLY A 297 0.61 -0.33 -2.62
C GLY A 297 1.04 1.11 -2.31
N GLY A 298 0.28 2.12 -2.76
CA GLY A 298 0.49 3.52 -2.41
C GLY A 298 0.35 3.79 -0.91
N ALA A 299 -0.65 3.16 -0.27
CA ALA A 299 -0.84 3.22 1.17
C ALA A 299 0.36 2.67 1.94
N LEU A 300 0.83 1.44 1.59
CA LEU A 300 2.00 0.82 2.24
C LEU A 300 3.23 1.70 2.11
N GLY A 301 3.52 2.22 0.91
CA GLY A 301 4.65 3.12 0.67
C GLY A 301 4.56 4.39 1.50
N THR A 302 3.37 5.01 1.57
CA THR A 302 3.17 6.25 2.35
C THR A 302 3.33 6.01 3.84
N ILE A 303 2.78 4.91 4.38
CA ILE A 303 2.93 4.56 5.80
C ILE A 303 4.40 4.33 6.13
N ALA A 304 5.13 3.57 5.28
CA ALA A 304 6.55 3.29 5.49
C ALA A 304 7.39 4.56 5.54
N VAL A 305 7.11 5.54 4.67
CA VAL A 305 7.77 6.85 4.68
C VAL A 305 7.47 7.62 5.98
N ILE A 306 6.21 7.65 6.42
CA ILE A 306 5.83 8.33 7.67
C ILE A 306 6.57 7.72 8.87
N VAL A 307 6.59 6.39 8.95
CA VAL A 307 7.26 5.66 10.04
C VAL A 307 8.75 5.41 9.78
N ARG A 308 9.35 6.03 8.76
CA ARG A 308 10.79 5.95 8.44
C ARG A 308 11.29 4.50 8.32
N GLN A 309 10.47 3.63 7.78
CA GLN A 309 10.77 2.20 7.60
C GLN A 309 10.83 1.82 6.10
N GLU A 310 11.44 2.65 5.29
CA GLU A 310 11.53 2.48 3.83
C GLU A 310 12.29 1.20 3.47
N ILE A 311 13.43 0.96 4.13
CA ILE A 311 14.23 -0.27 3.90
C ILE A 311 13.53 -1.50 4.48
N VAL A 312 12.87 -1.35 5.64
CA VAL A 312 12.11 -2.46 6.24
C VAL A 312 10.94 -2.84 5.33
N LEU A 313 10.25 -1.86 4.72
CA LEU A 313 9.22 -2.14 3.70
C LEU A 313 9.81 -2.93 2.52
N PHE A 314 11.00 -2.56 2.02
CA PHE A 314 11.68 -3.29 0.96
C PHE A 314 11.93 -4.75 1.33
N VAL A 315 12.32 -5.03 2.58
CA VAL A 315 12.52 -6.40 3.09
C VAL A 315 11.19 -7.12 3.26
N MET A 316 10.24 -6.55 4.01
CA MET A 316 8.92 -7.18 4.27
C MET A 316 8.12 -7.39 2.98
N GLY A 317 8.19 -6.44 2.06
CA GLY A 317 7.58 -6.48 0.73
C GLY A 317 8.41 -7.22 -0.32
N GLY A 318 9.36 -8.07 0.07
CA GLY A 318 10.31 -8.71 -0.85
C GLY A 318 9.64 -9.54 -1.95
N ILE A 319 8.42 -10.04 -1.75
CA ILE A 319 7.62 -10.66 -2.83
C ILE A 319 7.27 -9.62 -3.90
N PHE A 320 6.77 -8.44 -3.52
CA PHE A 320 6.46 -7.37 -4.47
C PHE A 320 7.70 -6.90 -5.22
N VAL A 321 8.84 -6.84 -4.50
CA VAL A 321 10.14 -6.50 -5.07
C VAL A 321 10.57 -7.55 -6.08
N ALA A 322 10.53 -8.84 -5.72
CA ALA A 322 10.94 -9.94 -6.58
C ALA A 322 10.10 -10.01 -7.86
N GLU A 323 8.77 -9.84 -7.74
CA GLU A 323 7.86 -9.78 -8.88
C GLU A 323 8.24 -8.63 -9.83
N THR A 324 8.42 -7.44 -9.28
CA THR A 324 8.78 -6.24 -10.06
C THR A 324 10.14 -6.39 -10.73
N VAL A 325 11.16 -6.83 -9.98
CA VAL A 325 12.51 -7.02 -10.50
C VAL A 325 12.52 -8.07 -11.61
N SER A 326 11.74 -9.14 -11.48
CA SER A 326 11.63 -10.16 -12.52
C SER A 326 11.11 -9.59 -13.86
N VAL A 327 10.12 -8.71 -13.80
CA VAL A 327 9.59 -8.02 -14.99
C VAL A 327 10.64 -7.08 -15.58
N MET A 328 11.32 -6.29 -14.73
CA MET A 328 12.38 -5.38 -15.19
C MET A 328 13.52 -6.14 -15.89
N MET A 329 13.99 -7.24 -15.27
CA MET A 329 15.04 -8.09 -15.84
C MET A 329 14.59 -8.71 -17.17
N GLN A 330 13.37 -9.24 -17.22
CA GLN A 330 12.83 -9.86 -18.43
C GLN A 330 12.77 -8.86 -19.60
N VAL A 331 12.22 -7.66 -19.33
CA VAL A 331 12.06 -6.62 -20.36
C VAL A 331 13.41 -6.08 -20.82
N PHE A 332 14.32 -5.84 -19.88
CA PHE A 332 15.68 -5.36 -20.18
C PHE A 332 16.44 -6.37 -21.05
N TRP A 333 16.49 -7.63 -20.62
CA TRP A 333 17.18 -8.69 -21.33
C TRP A 333 16.58 -8.96 -22.72
N PHE A 334 15.25 -8.98 -22.81
CA PHE A 334 14.58 -9.16 -24.10
C PHE A 334 14.92 -8.06 -25.11
N LYS A 335 14.93 -6.81 -24.67
CA LYS A 335 15.32 -5.67 -25.51
C LYS A 335 16.79 -5.71 -25.89
N LEU A 336 17.67 -6.05 -24.93
CA LEU A 336 19.11 -6.15 -25.15
C LEU A 336 19.44 -7.25 -26.18
N THR A 337 18.91 -8.44 -25.99
CA THR A 337 19.15 -9.57 -26.92
C THR A 337 18.54 -9.32 -28.29
N LYS A 338 17.35 -8.71 -28.36
CA LYS A 338 16.75 -8.30 -29.64
C LYS A 338 17.64 -7.32 -30.41
N LYS A 339 18.28 -6.38 -29.68
CA LYS A 339 19.19 -5.41 -30.29
C LYS A 339 20.49 -6.04 -30.80
N HIS A 340 21.05 -7.05 -30.08
CA HIS A 340 22.36 -7.64 -30.41
C HIS A 340 22.25 -8.85 -31.33
N PHE A 341 21.19 -9.66 -31.20
CA PHE A 341 21.04 -10.92 -31.91
C PHE A 341 19.89 -10.93 -32.92
N GLY A 342 19.16 -9.81 -33.07
CA GLY A 342 17.97 -9.72 -33.93
C GLY A 342 16.72 -10.35 -33.32
N GLU A 343 16.86 -11.27 -32.36
CA GLU A 343 15.78 -11.98 -31.69
C GLU A 343 15.78 -11.73 -30.19
N GLY A 344 14.59 -11.49 -29.62
CA GLY A 344 14.42 -11.31 -28.18
C GLY A 344 14.44 -12.64 -27.44
N ARG A 345 15.35 -12.82 -26.48
CA ARG A 345 15.44 -14.02 -25.66
C ARG A 345 14.85 -13.74 -24.26
N ARG A 346 14.18 -14.75 -23.68
CA ARG A 346 13.59 -14.67 -22.36
C ARG A 346 14.55 -15.24 -21.31
N ILE A 347 14.61 -14.62 -20.09
CA ILE A 347 15.28 -15.18 -18.90
C ILE A 347 14.34 -16.15 -18.20
N PHE A 348 13.13 -15.67 -17.91
CA PHE A 348 12.07 -16.45 -17.28
C PHE A 348 11.12 -17.01 -18.36
N ARG A 349 10.46 -18.12 -18.08
CA ARG A 349 9.38 -18.67 -18.94
C ARG A 349 8.33 -17.60 -19.23
N MET A 350 7.94 -16.87 -18.17
CA MET A 350 7.09 -15.70 -18.20
C MET A 350 7.43 -14.82 -17.00
N ALA A 351 7.25 -13.53 -17.07
CA ALA A 351 7.31 -12.59 -15.96
C ALA A 351 5.94 -11.91 -15.82
N PRO A 352 5.50 -11.61 -14.59
CA PRO A 352 6.15 -11.77 -13.28
C PRO A 352 6.39 -13.23 -12.83
N LEU A 353 7.09 -13.46 -11.70
CA LEU A 353 7.55 -14.79 -11.24
C LEU A 353 6.41 -15.79 -10.98
N HIS A 354 5.25 -15.33 -10.50
CA HIS A 354 4.12 -16.23 -10.28
C HIS A 354 3.77 -17.00 -11.54
N HIS A 355 3.74 -16.37 -12.71
CA HIS A 355 3.52 -17.05 -14.00
C HIS A 355 4.68 -17.96 -14.40
N HIS A 356 5.92 -17.63 -14.02
CA HIS A 356 7.07 -18.51 -14.23
C HIS A 356 6.89 -19.86 -13.52
N PHE A 357 6.40 -19.84 -12.28
CA PHE A 357 6.15 -21.03 -11.50
C PHE A 357 4.94 -21.83 -12.00
N GLU A 358 3.85 -21.16 -12.44
CA GLU A 358 2.71 -21.83 -13.06
C GLU A 358 3.12 -22.57 -14.34
N LEU A 359 3.87 -21.91 -15.24
CA LEU A 359 4.43 -22.54 -16.44
C LEU A 359 5.52 -23.59 -16.11
N GLY A 360 6.02 -23.58 -14.86
CA GLY A 360 6.87 -24.61 -14.28
C GLY A 360 6.12 -25.85 -13.79
N GLY A 361 4.77 -25.83 -13.83
CA GLY A 361 3.92 -26.95 -13.41
C GLY A 361 3.38 -26.83 -11.97
N TRP A 362 3.58 -25.71 -11.28
CA TRP A 362 2.94 -25.48 -9.98
C TRP A 362 1.47 -25.11 -10.16
N LYS A 363 0.60 -25.64 -9.30
CA LYS A 363 -0.80 -25.20 -9.26
C LYS A 363 -0.88 -23.76 -8.71
N GLU A 364 -1.84 -22.98 -9.21
CA GLU A 364 -2.08 -21.60 -8.78
C GLU A 364 -2.13 -21.47 -7.24
N THR A 365 -2.92 -22.32 -6.59
CA THR A 365 -3.05 -22.31 -5.12
C THR A 365 -1.73 -22.61 -4.40
N GLN A 366 -0.84 -23.42 -4.99
CA GLN A 366 0.48 -23.68 -4.43
C GLN A 366 1.39 -22.46 -4.52
N VAL A 367 1.35 -21.73 -5.64
CA VAL A 367 2.10 -20.46 -5.80
C VAL A 367 1.64 -19.47 -4.74
N VAL A 368 0.32 -19.25 -4.63
CA VAL A 368 -0.30 -18.31 -3.71
C VAL A 368 0.11 -18.61 -2.25
N VAL A 369 -0.09 -19.83 -1.77
CA VAL A 369 0.20 -20.19 -0.38
C VAL A 369 1.70 -20.10 -0.08
N ARG A 370 2.57 -20.51 -1.01
CA ARG A 370 4.02 -20.40 -0.83
C ARG A 370 4.49 -18.96 -0.76
N PHE A 371 3.91 -18.08 -1.56
CA PHE A 371 4.21 -16.64 -1.52
C PHE A 371 3.75 -16.01 -0.20
N TRP A 372 2.59 -16.43 0.33
CA TRP A 372 2.16 -16.01 1.67
C TRP A 372 3.15 -16.45 2.75
N ILE A 373 3.62 -17.71 2.71
CA ILE A 373 4.62 -18.23 3.67
C ILE A 373 5.93 -17.43 3.58
N ILE A 374 6.41 -17.15 2.36
CA ILE A 374 7.61 -16.32 2.17
C ILE A 374 7.38 -14.91 2.72
N THR A 375 6.21 -14.31 2.48
CA THR A 375 5.87 -12.99 3.04
C THR A 375 5.86 -13.01 4.56
N ILE A 376 5.30 -14.05 5.20
CA ILE A 376 5.33 -14.19 6.66
C ILE A 376 6.79 -14.22 7.16
N LEU A 377 7.67 -14.99 6.54
CA LEU A 377 9.09 -15.02 6.91
C LEU A 377 9.76 -13.66 6.77
N LEU A 378 9.52 -12.96 5.66
CA LEU A 378 10.08 -11.64 5.42
C LEU A 378 9.53 -10.57 6.41
N VAL A 379 8.26 -10.67 6.76
CA VAL A 379 7.63 -9.80 7.77
C VAL A 379 8.23 -10.07 9.15
N LEU A 380 8.45 -11.33 9.53
CA LEU A 380 9.11 -11.67 10.79
C LEU A 380 10.55 -11.16 10.84
N ILE A 381 11.30 -11.24 9.72
CA ILE A 381 12.63 -10.63 9.59
C ILE A 381 12.53 -9.11 9.78
N GLY A 382 11.59 -8.44 9.10
CA GLY A 382 11.39 -7.01 9.26
C GLY A 382 11.03 -6.62 10.70
N LEU A 383 10.11 -7.34 11.35
CA LEU A 383 9.72 -7.10 12.74
C LEU A 383 10.86 -7.37 13.74
N SER A 384 11.76 -8.30 13.44
CA SER A 384 12.93 -8.54 14.31
C SER A 384 13.83 -7.32 14.44
N SER A 385 13.82 -6.42 13.44
CA SER A 385 14.54 -5.15 13.50
C SER A 385 14.05 -4.20 14.61
N LEU A 386 12.83 -4.40 15.15
CA LEU A 386 12.33 -3.64 16.31
C LEU A 386 13.22 -3.81 17.54
N LYS A 387 13.83 -4.96 17.74
CA LYS A 387 14.65 -5.23 18.95
C LYS A 387 16.14 -5.38 18.64
N LEU A 388 16.49 -5.76 17.42
CA LEU A 388 17.89 -5.99 17.02
C LEU A 388 18.64 -4.71 16.61
N ARG A 389 18.04 -3.56 16.91
CA ARG A 389 18.61 -2.25 16.61
C ARG A 389 19.40 -1.69 17.79
#